data_82ca9c4e43f8fefa4fbce908570437d8
#
_entry.id   82ca9c4e43f8fefa4fbce908570437d8
#
_cell.length_a   1.000
_cell.length_b   1.000
_cell.length_c   1.000
_cell.angle_alpha   90.00
_cell.angle_beta   90.00
_cell.angle_gamma   90.00
#
_symmetry.space_group_name_H-M   'P 1'
#
loop_
_entity.id
_entity.type
_entity.pdbx_description
1 polymer ?
#
loop_
_entity_poly.entity_id
_entity_poly.type
_entity_poly.pdbx_seq_one_letter_code
_entity_poly.pdbx_strand_id
1 'polypeptide(L)'
;IVRSLNWNADKPAVPRLPVRAPLYDIEEVCGVVSADYRKPFDPREVIMRLVDGSEFLEFKNEYDKQTVCGRAVIDGHQVGIISNNGPITTAGATKAGQFIQLCCHANIPIVYLMNTTGYMVGSASEQGGIVKHGSKMIQAVANATVPQITIVMGGSFGAGNYGMCGRGF
;
A
#
# COMPACT_ATOMS: atom_id res chain seq x y z
N ILE A 1 19.23 9.75 10.68
CA ILE A 1 19.65 9.13 9.41
C ILE A 1 18.86 9.77 8.25
N VAL A 2 17.52 9.65 8.16
CA VAL A 2 16.74 10.18 7.03
C VAL A 2 16.98 11.67 6.80
N ARG A 3 17.02 12.46 7.88
CA ARG A 3 17.28 13.91 7.82
C ARG A 3 18.69 14.25 7.27
N SER A 4 19.67 13.35 7.43
CA SER A 4 21.05 13.55 6.94
C SER A 4 21.24 13.19 5.47
N LEU A 5 20.25 12.54 4.85
CA LEU A 5 20.32 12.14 3.42
C LEU A 5 20.21 13.34 2.48
N ASN A 6 19.72 14.48 2.98
CA ASN A 6 19.49 15.69 2.17
C ASN A 6 18.75 15.41 0.84
N TRP A 7 17.81 14.48 0.89
CA TRP A 7 17.10 13.97 -0.28
C TRP A 7 16.24 15.08 -0.91
N ASN A 8 16.44 15.31 -2.19
CA ASN A 8 15.70 16.32 -2.94
C ASN A 8 15.82 17.75 -2.39
N ALA A 9 16.95 18.12 -1.77
CA ALA A 9 17.17 19.44 -1.20
C ALA A 9 16.87 20.60 -2.16
N ASP A 10 17.07 20.38 -3.46
CA ASP A 10 16.87 21.39 -4.52
C ASP A 10 15.45 21.32 -5.16
N LYS A 11 14.59 20.40 -4.73
CA LYS A 11 13.22 20.35 -5.21
C LYS A 11 12.32 21.30 -4.41
N PRO A 12 11.41 22.02 -5.07
CA PRO A 12 10.44 22.85 -4.35
C PRO A 12 9.64 21.97 -3.38
N ALA A 13 9.39 22.49 -2.17
CA ALA A 13 8.56 21.80 -1.19
C ALA A 13 7.18 21.51 -1.81
N VAL A 14 6.74 20.26 -1.70
CA VAL A 14 5.36 19.92 -2.10
C VAL A 14 4.41 20.70 -1.17
N PRO A 15 3.38 21.37 -1.70
CA PRO A 15 2.43 22.09 -0.87
C PRO A 15 1.84 21.17 0.19
N ARG A 16 1.95 21.58 1.45
CA ARG A 16 1.42 20.84 2.59
C ARG A 16 0.02 21.33 2.90
N LEU A 17 -0.93 20.42 2.97
CA LEU A 17 -2.28 20.71 3.41
C LEU A 17 -2.30 20.93 4.94
N PRO A 18 -3.34 21.61 5.48
CA PRO A 18 -3.52 21.67 6.92
C PRO A 18 -3.60 20.27 7.53
N VAL A 19 -2.77 20.03 8.54
CA VAL A 19 -2.74 18.74 9.25
C VAL A 19 -3.97 18.62 10.13
N ARG A 20 -4.62 17.47 10.09
CA ARG A 20 -5.75 17.11 10.95
C ARG A 20 -5.43 15.80 11.67
N ALA A 21 -5.49 15.81 12.99
CA ALA A 21 -5.27 14.58 13.75
C ALA A 21 -6.27 13.48 13.31
N PRO A 22 -5.84 12.22 13.25
CA PRO A 22 -6.77 11.10 13.09
C PRO A 22 -7.84 11.11 14.18
N LEU A 23 -9.03 10.60 13.87
CA LEU A 23 -10.13 10.46 14.84
C LEU A 23 -9.90 9.31 15.82
N TYR A 24 -9.06 8.35 15.46
CA TYR A 24 -8.72 7.17 16.26
C TYR A 24 -7.26 7.25 16.71
N ASP A 25 -7.00 6.77 17.93
CA ASP A 25 -5.66 6.79 18.50
C ASP A 25 -4.73 5.80 17.78
N ILE A 26 -3.54 6.26 17.43
CA ILE A 26 -2.51 5.41 16.79
C ILE A 26 -2.06 4.25 17.69
N GLU A 27 -2.08 4.42 19.02
CA GLU A 27 -1.70 3.37 19.96
C GLU A 27 -2.63 2.15 19.89
N GLU A 28 -3.87 2.32 19.40
CA GLU A 28 -4.81 1.20 19.20
C GLU A 28 -4.38 0.25 18.08
N VAL A 29 -3.45 0.65 17.20
CA VAL A 29 -2.92 -0.22 16.12
C VAL A 29 -2.35 -1.52 16.69
N CYS A 30 -1.75 -1.47 17.88
CA CYS A 30 -1.24 -2.67 18.57
C CYS A 30 -2.34 -3.69 18.93
N GLY A 31 -3.59 -3.23 19.05
CA GLY A 31 -4.76 -4.09 19.27
C GLY A 31 -5.41 -4.58 17.97
N VAL A 32 -5.22 -3.86 16.87
CA VAL A 32 -5.76 -4.20 15.55
C VAL A 32 -4.86 -5.22 14.83
N VAL A 33 -3.57 -4.95 14.79
CA VAL A 33 -2.59 -5.81 14.11
C VAL A 33 -2.19 -6.97 15.04
N SER A 34 -2.53 -8.19 14.63
CA SER A 34 -2.17 -9.38 15.40
C SER A 34 -0.68 -9.70 15.27
N ALA A 35 -0.04 -10.08 16.38
CA ALA A 35 1.30 -10.67 16.35
C ALA A 35 1.35 -12.01 15.58
N ASP A 36 0.22 -12.71 15.47
CA ASP A 36 0.07 -13.90 14.60
C ASP A 36 -0.40 -13.45 13.21
N TYR A 37 0.51 -13.39 12.24
CA TYR A 37 0.24 -13.00 10.85
C TYR A 37 -0.82 -13.86 10.14
N ARG A 38 -1.18 -15.01 10.69
CA ARG A 38 -2.24 -15.88 10.15
C ARG A 38 -3.64 -15.39 10.52
N LYS A 39 -3.74 -14.49 11.49
CA LYS A 39 -5.01 -13.88 11.87
C LYS A 39 -5.28 -12.68 11.00
N PRO A 40 -6.34 -12.70 10.20
CA PRO A 40 -6.69 -11.57 9.36
C PRO A 40 -7.16 -10.38 10.19
N PHE A 41 -6.92 -9.18 9.68
CA PHE A 41 -7.49 -7.93 10.17
C PHE A 41 -7.84 -7.04 8.98
N ASP A 42 -8.79 -6.13 9.16
CA ASP A 42 -9.10 -5.17 8.09
C ASP A 42 -8.01 -4.07 8.06
N PRO A 43 -7.25 -3.94 6.96
CA PRO A 43 -6.23 -2.91 6.86
C PRO A 43 -6.79 -1.49 6.91
N ARG A 44 -8.08 -1.29 6.66
CA ARG A 44 -8.75 0.01 6.80
C ARG A 44 -8.70 0.51 8.23
N GLU A 45 -8.77 -0.38 9.21
CA GLU A 45 -8.63 -0.05 10.63
C GLU A 45 -7.27 0.58 10.95
N VAL A 46 -6.20 0.09 10.32
CA VAL A 46 -4.87 0.69 10.45
C VAL A 46 -4.82 2.03 9.72
N ILE A 47 -5.34 2.08 8.48
CA ILE A 47 -5.34 3.30 7.66
C ILE A 47 -6.04 4.44 8.40
N MET A 48 -7.21 4.19 8.99
CA MET A 48 -8.00 5.21 9.69
C MET A 48 -7.29 5.80 10.93
N ARG A 49 -6.28 5.10 11.47
CA ARG A 49 -5.47 5.56 12.61
C ARG A 49 -4.18 6.28 12.18
N LEU A 50 -3.86 6.23 10.87
CA LEU A 50 -2.66 6.84 10.31
C LEU A 50 -2.93 8.12 9.55
N VAL A 51 -4.10 8.23 8.92
CA VAL A 51 -4.37 9.30 7.96
C VAL A 51 -5.06 10.49 8.59
N ASP A 52 -4.78 11.67 8.09
CA ASP A 52 -5.33 12.93 8.57
C ASP A 52 -6.86 12.90 8.55
N GLY A 53 -7.45 13.23 9.72
CA GLY A 53 -8.91 13.25 9.90
C GLY A 53 -9.58 11.90 9.70
N SER A 54 -8.81 10.80 9.64
CA SER A 54 -9.31 9.46 9.29
C SER A 54 -10.06 9.44 7.95
N GLU A 55 -9.65 10.26 6.99
CA GLU A 55 -10.27 10.34 5.67
C GLU A 55 -9.51 9.50 4.65
N PHE A 56 -10.18 8.50 4.10
CA PHE A 56 -9.62 7.59 3.10
C PHE A 56 -10.57 7.45 1.91
N LEU A 57 -10.13 7.87 0.73
CA LEU A 57 -10.87 7.71 -0.51
C LEU A 57 -10.44 6.42 -1.20
N GLU A 58 -11.19 5.34 -0.95
CA GLU A 58 -10.88 4.02 -1.48
C GLU A 58 -11.14 3.93 -2.98
N PHE A 59 -10.17 3.35 -3.69
CA PHE A 59 -10.22 3.08 -5.12
C PHE A 59 -10.79 1.69 -5.37
N LYS A 60 -11.88 1.59 -6.12
CA LYS A 60 -12.53 0.33 -6.51
C LYS A 60 -12.79 -0.61 -5.31
N ASN A 61 -13.44 -0.09 -4.28
CA ASN A 61 -13.71 -0.80 -3.02
C ASN A 61 -14.45 -2.15 -3.22
N GLU A 62 -15.31 -2.25 -4.23
CA GLU A 62 -16.04 -3.49 -4.54
C GLU A 62 -15.24 -4.48 -5.42
N TYR A 63 -14.10 -4.06 -5.95
CA TYR A 63 -13.24 -4.91 -6.76
C TYR A 63 -12.05 -5.40 -5.93
N ASP A 64 -12.03 -6.67 -5.60
CA ASP A 64 -11.07 -7.32 -4.69
C ASP A 64 -10.94 -6.62 -3.33
N LYS A 65 -11.69 -7.08 -2.37
CA LYS A 65 -11.74 -6.49 -1.03
C LYS A 65 -10.48 -6.77 -0.19
N GLN A 66 -9.64 -7.73 -0.60
CA GLN A 66 -8.41 -8.08 0.12
C GLN A 66 -7.26 -7.10 -0.18
N THR A 67 -7.25 -6.52 -1.39
CA THR A 67 -6.27 -5.50 -1.76
C THR A 67 -6.94 -4.14 -1.66
N VAL A 68 -6.50 -3.35 -0.71
CA VAL A 68 -7.05 -2.02 -0.43
C VAL A 68 -6.14 -0.98 -1.06
N CYS A 69 -6.69 -0.15 -1.92
CA CYS A 69 -5.99 0.96 -2.57
C CYS A 69 -6.81 2.24 -2.38
N GLY A 70 -6.19 3.36 -2.12
CA GLY A 70 -6.91 4.62 -2.01
C GLY A 70 -6.01 5.82 -1.76
N ARG A 71 -6.60 7.00 -1.80
CA ARG A 71 -5.94 8.26 -1.52
C ARG A 71 -6.24 8.75 -0.12
N ALA A 72 -5.24 9.33 0.50
CA ALA A 72 -5.34 9.93 1.81
C ALA A 72 -4.37 11.11 1.96
N VAL A 73 -4.40 11.72 3.11
CA VAL A 73 -3.42 12.71 3.54
C VAL A 73 -2.73 12.19 4.80
N ILE A 74 -1.43 12.26 4.88
CA ILE A 74 -0.64 11.93 6.07
C ILE A 74 0.24 13.14 6.40
N ASP A 75 0.06 13.71 7.58
CA ASP A 75 0.79 14.89 8.05
C ASP A 75 0.79 16.03 6.99
N GLY A 76 -0.38 16.26 6.39
CA GLY A 76 -0.60 17.28 5.36
C GLY A 76 -0.11 16.90 3.96
N HIS A 77 0.49 15.72 3.76
CA HIS A 77 0.97 15.27 2.46
C HIS A 77 -0.03 14.31 1.79
N GLN A 78 -0.38 14.59 0.56
CA GLN A 78 -1.21 13.66 -0.23
C GLN A 78 -0.41 12.40 -0.56
N VAL A 79 -1.00 11.24 -0.29
CA VAL A 79 -0.39 9.93 -0.53
C VAL A 79 -1.38 8.96 -1.15
N GLY A 80 -0.88 8.05 -1.97
CA GLY A 80 -1.58 6.81 -2.30
C GLY A 80 -1.24 5.76 -1.25
N ILE A 81 -2.24 5.02 -0.79
CA ILE A 81 -2.03 3.90 0.13
C ILE A 81 -2.40 2.60 -0.58
N ILE A 82 -1.52 1.61 -0.48
CA ILE A 82 -1.78 0.24 -0.93
C ILE A 82 -1.57 -0.68 0.25
N SER A 83 -2.59 -1.44 0.59
CA SER A 83 -2.52 -2.44 1.65
C SER A 83 -3.13 -3.75 1.22
N ASN A 84 -2.85 -4.80 1.95
CA ASN A 84 -3.43 -6.11 1.71
C ASN A 84 -3.55 -6.91 3.01
N ASN A 85 -4.39 -7.93 2.96
CA ASN A 85 -4.60 -8.84 4.08
C ASN A 85 -4.64 -10.27 3.55
N GLY A 86 -3.48 -10.92 3.52
CA GLY A 86 -3.33 -12.27 2.99
C GLY A 86 -2.79 -12.32 1.56
N PRO A 87 -3.14 -13.35 0.76
CA PRO A 87 -2.57 -13.53 -0.57
C PRO A 87 -3.09 -12.48 -1.57
N ILE A 88 -2.21 -12.09 -2.50
CA ILE A 88 -2.55 -11.19 -3.59
C ILE A 88 -3.25 -12.02 -4.68
N THR A 89 -4.49 -11.70 -4.97
CA THR A 89 -5.29 -12.33 -6.04
C THR A 89 -4.98 -11.72 -7.40
N THR A 90 -5.45 -12.36 -8.48
CA THR A 90 -5.39 -11.80 -9.85
C THR A 90 -6.06 -10.43 -9.94
N ALA A 91 -7.23 -10.29 -9.31
CA ALA A 91 -7.97 -9.03 -9.27
C ALA A 91 -7.23 -7.98 -8.44
N GLY A 92 -6.69 -8.37 -7.27
CA GLY A 92 -5.89 -7.50 -6.41
C GLY A 92 -4.64 -6.98 -7.11
N ALA A 93 -3.90 -7.85 -7.80
CA ALA A 93 -2.74 -7.45 -8.59
C ALA A 93 -3.11 -6.46 -9.70
N THR A 94 -4.25 -6.68 -10.36
CA THR A 94 -4.77 -5.77 -11.40
C THR A 94 -5.14 -4.40 -10.81
N LYS A 95 -5.85 -4.39 -9.69
CA LYS A 95 -6.27 -3.17 -8.97
C LYS A 95 -5.05 -2.35 -8.53
N ALA A 96 -4.10 -3.01 -7.85
CA ALA A 96 -2.90 -2.35 -7.34
C ALA A 96 -2.01 -1.83 -8.47
N GLY A 97 -1.77 -2.62 -9.52
CA GLY A 97 -0.98 -2.19 -10.68
C GLY A 97 -1.56 -0.96 -11.36
N GLN A 98 -2.88 -0.89 -11.52
CA GLN A 98 -3.54 0.31 -12.05
C GLN A 98 -3.42 1.51 -11.10
N PHE A 99 -3.59 1.29 -9.80
CA PHE A 99 -3.53 2.36 -8.81
C PHE A 99 -2.12 2.97 -8.72
N ILE A 100 -1.06 2.15 -8.80
CA ILE A 100 0.34 2.63 -8.85
C ILE A 100 0.52 3.58 -10.04
N GLN A 101 0.04 3.19 -11.23
CA GLN A 101 0.12 4.04 -12.42
C GLN A 101 -0.63 5.36 -12.24
N LEU A 102 -1.81 5.34 -11.63
CA LEU A 102 -2.58 6.55 -11.31
C LEU A 102 -1.82 7.46 -10.35
N CYS A 103 -1.15 6.92 -9.33
CA CYS A 103 -0.32 7.69 -8.42
C CYS A 103 0.88 8.33 -9.15
N CYS A 104 1.54 7.58 -10.03
CA CYS A 104 2.63 8.11 -10.85
C CYS A 104 2.16 9.26 -11.76
N HIS A 105 1.02 9.10 -12.44
CA HIS A 105 0.45 10.16 -13.27
C HIS A 105 0.07 11.42 -12.47
N ALA A 106 -0.41 11.23 -11.26
CA ALA A 106 -0.80 12.32 -10.37
C ALA A 106 0.38 12.89 -9.56
N ASN A 107 1.59 12.33 -9.72
CA ASN A 107 2.79 12.68 -8.94
C ASN A 107 2.56 12.57 -7.41
N ILE A 108 1.86 11.54 -6.98
CA ILE A 108 1.50 11.27 -5.59
C ILE A 108 2.38 10.14 -5.05
N PRO A 109 3.15 10.35 -3.95
CA PRO A 109 3.93 9.29 -3.29
C PRO A 109 3.05 8.14 -2.83
N ILE A 110 3.63 6.93 -2.73
CA ILE A 110 2.88 5.74 -2.34
C ILE A 110 3.42 5.18 -1.03
N VAL A 111 2.50 4.88 -0.12
CA VAL A 111 2.77 4.15 1.13
C VAL A 111 2.15 2.76 1.02
N TYR A 112 2.99 1.74 1.16
CA TYR A 112 2.57 0.35 1.21
C TYR A 112 2.46 -0.10 2.67
N LEU A 113 1.31 -0.62 3.04
CA LEU A 113 1.06 -1.26 4.34
C LEU A 113 0.98 -2.77 4.10
N MET A 114 2.13 -3.44 4.18
CA MET A 114 2.31 -4.81 3.73
C MET A 114 1.86 -5.83 4.78
N ASN A 115 0.92 -6.70 4.40
CA ASN A 115 0.55 -7.91 5.13
C ASN A 115 0.15 -9.00 4.14
N THR A 116 1.13 -9.61 3.48
CA THR A 116 0.88 -10.59 2.43
C THR A 116 1.56 -11.93 2.69
N THR A 117 0.85 -13.00 2.36
CA THR A 117 1.39 -14.37 2.33
C THR A 117 1.95 -14.75 0.96
N GLY A 118 2.02 -13.81 0.03
CA GLY A 118 2.48 -14.01 -1.34
C GLY A 118 1.34 -13.87 -2.36
N TYR A 119 1.61 -14.19 -3.61
CA TYR A 119 0.55 -14.29 -4.62
C TYR A 119 -0.23 -15.59 -4.43
N MET A 120 -1.54 -15.53 -4.75
CA MET A 120 -2.42 -16.71 -4.72
C MET A 120 -1.86 -17.80 -5.64
N VAL A 121 -1.80 -19.02 -5.13
CA VAL A 121 -1.29 -20.20 -5.85
C VAL A 121 -2.40 -21.17 -6.19
N GLY A 122 -2.10 -22.09 -7.09
CA GLY A 122 -3.00 -23.17 -7.49
C GLY A 122 -3.49 -23.02 -8.93
N SER A 123 -3.89 -24.15 -9.54
CA SER A 123 -4.24 -24.23 -10.95
C SER A 123 -5.34 -23.25 -11.37
N ALA A 124 -6.35 -23.03 -10.54
CA ALA A 124 -7.42 -22.06 -10.81
C ALA A 124 -6.89 -20.62 -10.88
N SER A 125 -5.96 -20.25 -9.98
CA SER A 125 -5.34 -18.93 -9.98
C SER A 125 -4.41 -18.75 -11.17
N GLU A 126 -3.65 -19.78 -11.52
CA GLU A 126 -2.75 -19.76 -12.68
C GLU A 126 -3.51 -19.65 -14.00
N GLN A 127 -4.58 -20.43 -14.18
CA GLN A 127 -5.49 -20.32 -15.30
C GLN A 127 -6.20 -18.96 -15.34
N GLY A 128 -6.53 -18.40 -14.16
CA GLY A 128 -7.07 -17.06 -14.00
C GLY A 128 -6.08 -15.92 -14.29
N GLY A 129 -4.81 -16.24 -14.58
CA GLY A 129 -3.80 -15.28 -15.01
C GLY A 129 -3.03 -14.59 -13.90
N ILE A 130 -2.89 -15.21 -12.71
CA ILE A 130 -2.16 -14.62 -11.59
C ILE A 130 -0.70 -14.29 -11.96
N VAL A 131 -0.02 -15.14 -12.73
CA VAL A 131 1.35 -14.89 -13.18
C VAL A 131 1.42 -13.64 -14.05
N LYS A 132 0.49 -13.51 -15.01
CA LYS A 132 0.40 -12.36 -15.92
C LYS A 132 0.11 -11.06 -15.17
N HIS A 133 -0.88 -11.08 -14.29
CA HIS A 133 -1.30 -9.87 -13.56
C HIS A 133 -0.36 -9.53 -12.40
N GLY A 134 0.19 -10.54 -11.72
CA GLY A 134 1.20 -10.37 -10.69
C GLY A 134 2.49 -9.74 -11.24
N SER A 135 2.98 -10.22 -12.40
CA SER A 135 4.14 -9.61 -13.05
C SER A 135 3.91 -8.16 -13.46
N LYS A 136 2.70 -7.81 -13.91
CA LYS A 136 2.35 -6.42 -14.22
C LYS A 136 2.34 -5.52 -12.98
N MET A 137 1.88 -6.03 -11.83
CA MET A 137 1.96 -5.31 -10.56
C MET A 137 3.41 -5.06 -10.17
N ILE A 138 4.28 -6.08 -10.23
CA ILE A 138 5.71 -5.93 -9.95
C ILE A 138 6.37 -4.92 -10.91
N GLN A 139 6.03 -4.99 -12.20
CA GLN A 139 6.50 -4.00 -13.17
C GLN A 139 6.05 -2.57 -12.84
N ALA A 140 4.81 -2.40 -12.38
CA ALA A 140 4.32 -1.09 -11.98
C ALA A 140 5.10 -0.55 -10.77
N VAL A 141 5.40 -1.39 -9.78
CA VAL A 141 6.26 -1.02 -8.63
C VAL A 141 7.67 -0.64 -9.10
N ALA A 142 8.30 -1.50 -9.91
CA ALA A 142 9.68 -1.30 -10.36
C ALA A 142 9.86 -0.06 -11.25
N ASN A 143 8.82 0.35 -11.98
CA ASN A 143 8.85 1.51 -12.87
C ASN A 143 8.13 2.74 -12.29
N ALA A 144 7.75 2.71 -11.02
CA ALA A 144 7.12 3.87 -10.40
C ALA A 144 8.07 5.06 -10.34
N THR A 145 7.55 6.22 -10.74
CA THR A 145 8.32 7.48 -10.83
C THR A 145 8.15 8.37 -9.60
N VAL A 146 7.37 7.92 -8.62
CA VAL A 146 7.11 8.62 -7.38
C VAL A 146 7.80 7.92 -6.20
N PRO A 147 8.07 8.63 -5.10
CA PRO A 147 8.59 8.00 -3.89
C PRO A 147 7.67 6.89 -3.38
N GLN A 148 8.28 5.80 -2.95
CA GLN A 148 7.58 4.64 -2.40
C GLN A 148 8.16 4.31 -1.02
N ILE A 149 7.29 4.11 -0.04
CA ILE A 149 7.66 3.73 1.33
C ILE A 149 6.85 2.50 1.72
N THR A 150 7.51 1.50 2.28
CA THR A 150 6.85 0.27 2.73
C THR A 150 6.98 0.08 4.23
N ILE A 151 5.84 -0.17 4.87
CA ILE A 151 5.72 -0.55 6.28
C ILE A 151 5.22 -2.00 6.31
N VAL A 152 6.04 -2.90 6.85
CA VAL A 152 5.65 -4.30 7.03
C VAL A 152 4.86 -4.39 8.34
N MET A 153 3.55 -4.64 8.22
CA MET A 153 2.65 -4.76 9.37
C MET A 153 2.47 -6.20 9.85
N GLY A 154 2.70 -7.17 8.97
CA GLY A 154 2.47 -8.58 9.25
C GLY A 154 3.28 -9.47 8.31
N GLY A 155 2.62 -10.36 7.58
CA GLY A 155 3.27 -11.25 6.62
C GLY A 155 3.94 -10.51 5.47
N SER A 156 5.11 -11.01 5.04
CA SER A 156 5.85 -10.52 3.88
C SER A 156 6.58 -11.69 3.22
N PHE A 157 5.87 -12.46 2.41
CA PHE A 157 6.36 -13.74 1.87
C PHE A 157 6.38 -13.77 0.35
N GLY A 158 7.32 -14.54 -0.19
CA GLY A 158 7.43 -14.89 -1.59
C GLY A 158 7.51 -13.67 -2.51
N ALA A 159 7.00 -13.82 -3.72
CA ALA A 159 6.95 -12.76 -4.72
C ALA A 159 5.96 -11.62 -4.36
N GLY A 160 5.07 -11.83 -3.38
CA GLY A 160 4.22 -10.77 -2.84
C GLY A 160 5.04 -9.63 -2.22
N ASN A 161 6.22 -9.93 -1.67
CA ASN A 161 7.15 -8.91 -1.19
C ASN A 161 7.54 -7.92 -2.30
N TYR A 162 7.81 -8.40 -3.51
CA TYR A 162 8.10 -7.53 -4.66
C TYR A 162 6.88 -6.72 -5.10
N GLY A 163 5.70 -7.36 -5.15
CA GLY A 163 4.45 -6.68 -5.52
C GLY A 163 4.05 -5.55 -4.56
N MET A 164 4.47 -5.66 -3.30
CA MET A 164 4.22 -4.66 -2.26
C MET A 164 5.44 -3.76 -1.99
N CYS A 165 6.29 -3.55 -2.98
CA CYS A 165 7.48 -2.70 -2.88
C CYS A 165 8.35 -3.06 -1.66
N GLY A 166 8.70 -4.35 -1.54
CA GLY A 166 9.53 -4.83 -0.44
C GLY A 166 11.02 -4.53 -0.66
N ARG A 167 11.85 -5.15 0.15
CA ARG A 167 13.30 -4.85 0.22
C ARG A 167 14.12 -5.13 -1.05
N GLY A 168 13.49 -5.56 -2.12
CA GLY A 168 14.13 -5.70 -3.44
C GLY A 168 14.16 -4.40 -4.25
N PHE A 169 13.54 -3.33 -3.71
CA PHE A 169 13.43 -2.02 -4.34
C PHE A 169 14.02 -0.93 -3.47
#